data_22eb25b244db0f206c5189ea7d8ce921
#
_entry.id   22eb25b244db0f206c5189ea7d8ce921
#
_cell.length_a   1.000
_cell.length_b   1.000
_cell.length_c   1.000
_cell.angle_alpha   90.00
_cell.angle_beta   90.00
_cell.angle_gamma   90.00
#
_symmetry.space_group_name_H-M   'P 1'
#
loop_
_entity.id
_entity.type
_entity.pdbx_description
1 polymer ?
#
loop_
_entity_poly.entity_id
_entity_poly.type
_entity_poly.pdbx_seq_one_letter_code
_entity_poly.pdbx_strand_id
1 'polypeptide(L)'
;IGKGTSNANISNGVSILLGGMITAGNMGVVTVNGTGGVGTGTSNNGIHVNGVGSAIQSSGGDVFVTGAGGGTGTSSVNMGISVTGSGKIAPGGMGDLFVEGTGGLVSGSTNYGINISQAGSLITSNGGNVNVLANGGGVDASSFNLGLAVQGATLSAGGTGIVNAEGYGGTSSGGTNHGVYVRNPQSLITSSGGDVIVSGYAGGTGSANIGLVLDNEGVISAGSNGNVFVNGTSSPTGSNLNRGIYLSGLNTMITSEGGNVTVIGQ
;
A
#
# COMPACT_ATOMS: atom_id res chain seq x y z
N ILE A 1 4.37 19.05 6.72
CA ILE A 1 3.00 18.94 6.17
C ILE A 1 3.00 19.56 4.79
N GLY A 2 2.68 18.77 3.77
CA GLY A 2 2.53 19.25 2.40
C GLY A 2 1.06 19.23 1.96
N LYS A 3 0.59 20.29 1.32
CA LYS A 3 -0.77 20.38 0.76
C LYS A 3 -0.71 20.87 -0.68
N GLY A 4 -1.25 20.09 -1.60
CA GLY A 4 -1.47 20.51 -2.99
C GLY A 4 -2.61 21.54 -3.06
N THR A 5 -2.41 22.64 -3.74
CA THR A 5 -3.37 23.77 -3.71
C THR A 5 -3.92 24.17 -5.08
N SER A 6 -3.48 23.54 -6.16
CA SER A 6 -3.85 23.97 -7.51
C SER A 6 -4.93 23.11 -8.17
N ASN A 7 -5.68 23.69 -9.10
CA ASN A 7 -6.53 22.98 -10.06
C ASN A 7 -5.71 22.36 -11.21
N ALA A 8 -4.41 22.14 -11.00
CA ALA A 8 -3.52 21.54 -11.99
C ALA A 8 -3.81 20.04 -12.21
N ASN A 9 -3.29 19.51 -13.30
CA ASN A 9 -3.45 18.09 -13.64
C ASN A 9 -2.74 17.14 -12.66
N ILE A 10 -1.72 17.61 -11.94
CA ILE A 10 -0.99 16.85 -10.90
C ILE A 10 -0.78 17.82 -9.73
N SER A 11 -1.32 17.48 -8.57
CA SER A 11 -1.24 18.33 -7.39
C SER A 11 -0.99 17.49 -6.14
N ASN A 12 0.25 17.02 -5.99
CA ASN A 12 0.66 16.22 -4.84
C ASN A 12 0.85 17.09 -3.59
N GLY A 13 0.54 16.55 -2.43
CA GLY A 13 0.84 17.18 -1.14
C GLY A 13 2.33 17.23 -0.88
N VAL A 14 3.02 16.10 -1.02
CA VAL A 14 4.47 15.96 -0.93
C VAL A 14 4.98 15.18 -2.13
N SER A 15 5.98 15.70 -2.83
CA SER A 15 6.66 15.01 -3.93
C SER A 15 8.16 14.89 -3.63
N ILE A 16 8.68 13.69 -3.68
CA ILE A 16 10.08 13.36 -3.47
C ILE A 16 10.56 12.63 -4.72
N LEU A 17 11.33 13.33 -5.56
CA LEU A 17 11.66 12.93 -6.91
C LEU A 17 13.15 13.10 -7.18
N LEU A 18 13.68 12.37 -8.17
CA LEU A 18 15.03 12.58 -8.71
C LEU A 18 16.13 12.51 -7.65
N GLY A 19 16.00 11.59 -6.71
CA GLY A 19 16.98 11.41 -5.62
C GLY A 19 16.80 12.36 -4.43
N GLY A 20 15.69 13.11 -4.37
CA GLY A 20 15.35 13.93 -3.21
C GLY A 20 15.13 13.08 -1.96
N MET A 21 15.47 13.60 -0.78
CA MET A 21 15.34 12.86 0.48
C MET A 21 14.74 13.72 1.60
N ILE A 22 13.88 13.11 2.41
CA ILE A 22 13.51 13.58 3.74
C ILE A 22 14.17 12.61 4.73
N THR A 23 15.08 13.13 5.58
CA THR A 23 15.86 12.25 6.44
C THR A 23 16.09 12.87 7.82
N ALA A 24 16.21 12.01 8.83
CA ALA A 24 16.71 12.36 10.16
C ALA A 24 17.90 11.48 10.53
N GLY A 25 18.92 12.09 11.16
CA GLY A 25 20.12 11.40 11.64
C GLY A 25 19.90 10.75 13.02
N ASN A 26 20.79 9.84 13.37
CA ASN A 26 20.79 9.13 14.65
C ASN A 26 19.42 8.51 14.98
N MET A 27 18.89 8.77 16.17
CA MET A 27 17.56 8.31 16.62
C MET A 27 16.44 9.32 16.30
N GLY A 28 16.71 10.27 15.40
CA GLY A 28 15.71 11.26 15.00
C GLY A 28 14.51 10.64 14.28
N VAL A 29 13.31 11.04 14.67
CA VAL A 29 12.05 10.61 14.08
C VAL A 29 11.76 11.41 12.81
N VAL A 30 11.20 10.76 11.79
CA VAL A 30 10.71 11.40 10.58
C VAL A 30 9.18 11.33 10.54
N THR A 31 8.51 12.47 10.40
CA THR A 31 7.06 12.54 10.21
C THR A 31 6.74 13.29 8.92
N VAL A 32 6.04 12.64 8.00
CA VAL A 32 5.62 13.24 6.73
C VAL A 32 4.11 13.11 6.56
N ASN A 33 3.43 14.25 6.42
CA ASN A 33 1.99 14.30 6.15
C ASN A 33 1.75 15.02 4.83
N GLY A 34 1.03 14.39 3.90
CA GLY A 34 0.71 14.96 2.59
C GLY A 34 -0.76 14.85 2.25
N THR A 35 -1.33 15.91 1.71
CA THR A 35 -2.69 15.93 1.17
C THR A 35 -2.67 16.42 -0.27
N GLY A 36 -3.19 15.62 -1.18
CA GLY A 36 -3.32 15.98 -2.59
C GLY A 36 -4.25 17.18 -2.81
N GLY A 37 -4.02 17.92 -3.86
CA GLY A 37 -4.81 19.10 -4.20
C GLY A 37 -6.18 18.76 -4.80
N VAL A 38 -7.01 19.79 -4.99
CA VAL A 38 -8.39 19.69 -5.49
C VAL A 38 -8.49 19.74 -7.02
N GLY A 39 -7.46 19.30 -7.74
CA GLY A 39 -7.44 19.31 -9.21
C GLY A 39 -8.47 18.35 -9.83
N THR A 40 -8.96 18.70 -11.02
CA THR A 40 -9.82 17.83 -11.84
C THR A 40 -9.02 16.83 -12.70
N GLY A 41 -7.71 17.00 -12.78
CA GLY A 41 -6.80 16.10 -13.48
C GLY A 41 -6.50 14.83 -12.71
N THR A 42 -5.49 14.08 -13.13
CA THR A 42 -5.09 12.81 -12.50
C THR A 42 -3.94 13.00 -11.53
N SER A 43 -3.73 12.01 -10.67
CA SER A 43 -2.53 11.90 -9.81
C SER A 43 -2.38 13.03 -8.79
N ASN A 44 -3.46 13.40 -8.13
CA ASN A 44 -3.43 14.30 -6.98
C ASN A 44 -3.13 13.48 -5.72
N ASN A 45 -1.90 12.99 -5.59
CA ASN A 45 -1.53 12.10 -4.49
C ASN A 45 -1.28 12.89 -3.20
N GLY A 46 -1.52 12.23 -2.05
CA GLY A 46 -1.07 12.77 -0.78
C GLY A 46 0.46 12.86 -0.74
N ILE A 47 1.12 11.72 -0.96
CA ILE A 47 2.59 11.63 -1.00
C ILE A 47 3.00 10.83 -2.23
N HIS A 48 4.00 11.34 -2.95
CA HIS A 48 4.61 10.68 -4.11
C HIS A 48 6.12 10.59 -3.94
N VAL A 49 6.66 9.37 -3.82
CA VAL A 49 8.09 9.08 -3.76
C VAL A 49 8.47 8.32 -5.03
N ASN A 50 9.26 8.93 -5.91
CA ASN A 50 9.57 8.33 -7.20
C ASN A 50 11.03 8.56 -7.62
N GLY A 51 11.61 7.50 -8.12
CA GLY A 51 12.95 7.51 -8.71
C GLY A 51 14.04 7.00 -7.78
N VAL A 52 15.10 6.51 -8.40
CA VAL A 52 16.29 6.00 -7.70
C VAL A 52 16.84 7.07 -6.76
N GLY A 53 17.11 6.70 -5.51
CA GLY A 53 17.62 7.59 -4.47
C GLY A 53 16.56 8.47 -3.80
N SER A 54 15.32 8.53 -4.31
CA SER A 54 14.23 9.26 -3.65
C SER A 54 13.76 8.53 -2.41
N ALA A 55 13.79 9.19 -1.23
CA ALA A 55 13.50 8.50 0.02
C ALA A 55 12.86 9.37 1.11
N ILE A 56 12.04 8.70 1.94
CA ILE A 56 11.69 9.13 3.30
C ILE A 56 12.37 8.14 4.24
N GLN A 57 13.29 8.61 5.08
CA GLN A 57 14.08 7.70 5.91
C GLN A 57 14.59 8.34 7.20
N SER A 58 14.90 7.50 8.19
CA SER A 58 15.68 7.87 9.37
C SER A 58 16.94 7.02 9.44
N SER A 59 17.90 7.36 10.30
CA SER A 59 19.08 6.53 10.57
C SER A 59 18.83 5.49 11.67
N GLY A 60 17.88 5.70 12.57
CA GLY A 60 17.57 4.77 13.67
C GLY A 60 16.27 5.04 14.40
N GLY A 61 15.70 6.22 14.25
CA GLY A 61 14.38 6.55 14.83
C GLY A 61 13.21 6.09 13.93
N ASP A 62 12.00 6.20 14.45
CA ASP A 62 10.80 5.81 13.74
C ASP A 62 10.47 6.71 12.55
N VAL A 63 9.70 6.15 11.61
CA VAL A 63 9.20 6.89 10.44
C VAL A 63 7.67 6.79 10.39
N PHE A 64 7.01 7.96 10.39
CA PHE A 64 5.55 8.10 10.28
C PHE A 64 5.21 8.81 8.96
N VAL A 65 4.41 8.15 8.13
CA VAL A 65 4.01 8.68 6.81
C VAL A 65 2.50 8.59 6.66
N THR A 66 1.82 9.73 6.54
CA THR A 66 0.37 9.79 6.34
C THR A 66 0.04 10.55 5.06
N GLY A 67 -0.65 9.90 4.13
CA GLY A 67 -1.02 10.46 2.84
C GLY A 67 -2.52 10.40 2.56
N ALA A 68 -3.11 11.51 2.12
CA ALA A 68 -4.48 11.57 1.64
C ALA A 68 -4.51 12.03 0.18
N GLY A 69 -5.05 11.21 -0.72
CA GLY A 69 -5.31 11.57 -2.10
C GLY A 69 -6.34 12.69 -2.21
N GLY A 70 -6.16 13.56 -3.18
CA GLY A 70 -7.04 14.68 -3.45
C GLY A 70 -7.97 14.43 -4.64
N GLY A 71 -8.11 15.46 -5.48
CA GLY A 71 -8.93 15.45 -6.68
C GLY A 71 -10.36 15.92 -6.44
N THR A 72 -11.08 16.18 -7.54
CA THR A 72 -12.51 16.52 -7.56
C THR A 72 -13.20 15.95 -8.79
N GLY A 73 -14.51 15.74 -8.71
CA GLY A 73 -15.33 15.25 -9.82
C GLY A 73 -14.85 13.90 -10.35
N THR A 74 -14.54 13.82 -11.65
CA THR A 74 -14.08 12.61 -12.35
C THR A 74 -12.55 12.41 -12.32
N SER A 75 -11.83 13.17 -11.49
CA SER A 75 -10.40 12.97 -11.25
C SER A 75 -10.09 11.50 -10.92
N SER A 76 -8.97 10.99 -11.38
CA SER A 76 -8.58 9.58 -11.21
C SER A 76 -7.14 9.45 -10.71
N VAL A 77 -6.77 8.27 -10.24
CA VAL A 77 -5.39 7.95 -9.81
C VAL A 77 -4.94 8.83 -8.64
N ASN A 78 -5.83 9.15 -7.73
CA ASN A 78 -5.52 9.99 -6.56
C ASN A 78 -5.21 9.10 -5.37
N MET A 79 -3.95 8.75 -5.24
CA MET A 79 -3.49 7.81 -4.21
C MET A 79 -3.19 8.55 -2.90
N GLY A 80 -3.41 7.87 -1.76
CA GLY A 80 -2.92 8.37 -0.49
C GLY A 80 -1.39 8.47 -0.54
N ILE A 81 -0.73 7.35 -0.78
CA ILE A 81 0.73 7.25 -0.91
C ILE A 81 1.07 6.45 -2.17
N SER A 82 1.99 6.98 -2.97
CA SER A 82 2.54 6.31 -4.16
C SER A 82 4.06 6.22 -4.05
N VAL A 83 4.60 5.00 -4.04
CA VAL A 83 6.05 4.71 -4.05
C VAL A 83 6.38 3.97 -5.33
N THR A 84 7.13 4.60 -6.23
CA THR A 84 7.34 4.09 -7.60
C THR A 84 8.79 4.32 -8.06
N GLY A 85 9.20 3.66 -9.13
CA GLY A 85 10.48 3.93 -9.80
C GLY A 85 11.71 3.78 -8.90
N SER A 86 11.72 2.79 -8.01
CA SER A 86 12.76 2.59 -6.98
C SER A 86 12.75 3.63 -5.85
N GLY A 87 11.65 4.33 -5.62
CA GLY A 87 11.44 5.15 -4.43
C GLY A 87 11.40 4.31 -3.14
N LYS A 88 11.76 4.92 -2.00
CA LYS A 88 11.91 4.19 -0.74
C LYS A 88 11.27 4.92 0.44
N ILE A 89 10.63 4.16 1.34
CA ILE A 89 10.23 4.62 2.68
C ILE A 89 10.83 3.63 3.69
N ALA A 90 11.73 4.11 4.58
CA ALA A 90 12.43 3.20 5.49
C ALA A 90 13.02 3.89 6.72
N PRO A 91 12.69 3.45 7.93
CA PRO A 91 13.55 3.69 9.08
C PRO A 91 14.85 2.89 8.96
N GLY A 92 15.91 3.37 9.60
CA GLY A 92 17.14 2.64 9.83
C GLY A 92 17.18 1.97 11.20
N GLY A 93 18.20 1.18 11.46
CA GLY A 93 18.40 0.51 12.75
C GLY A 93 17.20 -0.33 13.17
N MET A 94 16.71 -0.10 14.37
CA MET A 94 15.53 -0.77 14.95
C MET A 94 14.26 0.10 14.95
N GLY A 95 14.26 1.22 14.20
CA GLY A 95 13.10 2.11 14.10
C GLY A 95 11.89 1.41 13.49
N ASP A 96 10.71 1.68 14.04
CA ASP A 96 9.44 1.21 13.49
C ASP A 96 8.96 2.10 12.34
N LEU A 97 8.20 1.50 11.44
CA LEU A 97 7.59 2.17 10.30
C LEU A 97 6.07 2.15 10.41
N PHE A 98 5.46 3.34 10.30
CA PHE A 98 4.01 3.51 10.26
C PHE A 98 3.62 4.25 8.97
N VAL A 99 2.84 3.59 8.12
CA VAL A 99 2.41 4.13 6.83
C VAL A 99 0.89 4.06 6.73
N GLU A 100 0.24 5.21 6.63
CA GLU A 100 -1.20 5.32 6.47
C GLU A 100 -1.54 6.07 5.19
N GLY A 101 -2.35 5.43 4.31
CA GLY A 101 -2.76 6.02 3.04
C GLY A 101 -4.26 5.94 2.80
N THR A 102 -4.87 7.04 2.37
CA THR A 102 -6.28 7.08 1.97
C THR A 102 -6.40 7.66 0.56
N GLY A 103 -7.02 6.92 -0.35
CA GLY A 103 -7.30 7.35 -1.73
C GLY A 103 -8.30 8.49 -1.81
N GLY A 104 -8.28 9.25 -2.91
CA GLY A 104 -9.18 10.38 -3.11
C GLY A 104 -10.65 9.96 -3.21
N LEU A 105 -11.55 10.71 -2.58
CA LEU A 105 -12.99 10.47 -2.58
C LEU A 105 -13.64 11.17 -3.80
N VAL A 106 -13.46 10.59 -4.97
CA VAL A 106 -13.88 11.13 -6.28
C VAL A 106 -14.57 10.07 -7.13
N SER A 107 -15.33 10.46 -8.14
CA SER A 107 -16.04 9.53 -9.01
C SER A 107 -15.16 8.91 -10.13
N GLY A 108 -13.96 9.41 -10.36
CA GLY A 108 -12.96 8.73 -11.18
C GLY A 108 -12.39 7.49 -10.51
N SER A 109 -11.71 6.64 -11.25
CA SER A 109 -11.24 5.33 -10.79
C SER A 109 -9.78 5.33 -10.33
N THR A 110 -9.34 4.20 -9.73
CA THR A 110 -7.93 3.96 -9.38
C THR A 110 -7.44 4.85 -8.22
N ASN A 111 -8.27 5.05 -7.21
CA ASN A 111 -7.93 5.85 -6.04
C ASN A 111 -7.46 4.92 -4.90
N TYR A 112 -6.21 4.49 -4.96
CA TYR A 112 -5.65 3.55 -3.97
C TYR A 112 -5.30 4.26 -2.66
N GLY A 113 -5.42 3.51 -1.55
CA GLY A 113 -4.85 3.96 -0.29
C GLY A 113 -3.32 4.08 -0.39
N ILE A 114 -2.66 2.96 -0.66
CA ILE A 114 -1.21 2.88 -0.85
C ILE A 114 -0.90 2.06 -2.10
N ASN A 115 -0.04 2.61 -2.96
CA ASN A 115 0.53 1.92 -4.11
C ASN A 115 2.04 1.85 -4.00
N ILE A 116 2.59 0.63 -4.02
CA ILE A 116 4.01 0.36 -4.13
C ILE A 116 4.19 -0.37 -5.45
N SER A 117 4.84 0.25 -6.43
CA SER A 117 4.91 -0.34 -7.76
C SER A 117 6.23 -0.10 -8.47
N GLN A 118 6.52 -0.97 -9.43
CA GLN A 118 7.77 -1.02 -10.20
C GLN A 118 8.97 -1.55 -9.41
N ALA A 119 9.85 -2.25 -10.12
CA ALA A 119 11.03 -2.88 -9.56
C ALA A 119 11.90 -1.90 -8.75
N GLY A 120 12.36 -2.36 -7.59
CA GLY A 120 13.18 -1.57 -6.67
C GLY A 120 12.41 -0.61 -5.76
N SER A 121 11.08 -0.43 -5.97
CA SER A 121 10.25 0.35 -5.05
C SER A 121 10.04 -0.39 -3.74
N LEU A 122 10.19 0.31 -2.61
CA LEU A 122 10.36 -0.36 -1.33
C LEU A 122 9.72 0.42 -0.17
N ILE A 123 8.88 -0.26 0.61
CA ILE A 123 8.52 0.14 1.97
C ILE A 123 9.08 -0.92 2.91
N THR A 124 10.00 -0.54 3.80
CA THR A 124 10.73 -1.52 4.61
C THR A 124 11.19 -0.93 5.95
N SER A 125 11.47 -1.81 6.93
CA SER A 125 12.30 -1.50 8.09
C SER A 125 13.61 -2.28 8.03
N ASN A 126 14.59 -1.92 8.85
CA ASN A 126 15.87 -2.63 8.95
C ASN A 126 15.91 -3.62 10.13
N GLY A 127 14.96 -3.55 11.04
CA GLY A 127 14.86 -4.42 12.22
C GLY A 127 13.62 -4.15 13.06
N GLY A 128 13.02 -2.98 12.94
CA GLY A 128 11.74 -2.64 13.57
C GLY A 128 10.54 -3.19 12.80
N ASN A 129 9.35 -2.98 13.33
CA ASN A 129 8.10 -3.42 12.72
C ASN A 129 7.68 -2.50 11.57
N VAL A 130 6.88 -3.05 10.66
CA VAL A 130 6.24 -2.31 9.57
C VAL A 130 4.73 -2.42 9.72
N ASN A 131 4.08 -1.28 9.99
CA ASN A 131 2.64 -1.16 10.15
C ASN A 131 2.06 -0.36 8.99
N VAL A 132 1.17 -0.96 8.23
CA VAL A 132 0.56 -0.36 7.04
C VAL A 132 -0.95 -0.38 7.18
N LEU A 133 -1.58 0.79 7.03
CA LEU A 133 -3.03 0.95 6.94
C LEU A 133 -3.37 1.66 5.63
N ALA A 134 -4.12 0.99 4.77
CA ALA A 134 -4.39 1.48 3.43
C ALA A 134 -5.89 1.46 3.12
N ASN A 135 -6.47 2.64 2.89
CA ASN A 135 -7.90 2.81 2.60
C ASN A 135 -8.09 3.27 1.16
N GLY A 136 -8.71 2.45 0.32
CA GLY A 136 -9.12 2.82 -1.03
C GLY A 136 -10.16 3.95 -0.99
N GLY A 137 -10.07 4.85 -1.95
CA GLY A 137 -11.00 5.97 -2.09
C GLY A 137 -12.20 5.64 -2.99
N GLY A 138 -12.59 6.61 -3.81
CA GLY A 138 -13.66 6.50 -4.79
C GLY A 138 -15.07 6.65 -4.21
N VAL A 139 -15.94 7.25 -5.02
CA VAL A 139 -17.38 7.39 -4.75
C VAL A 139 -18.17 7.01 -6.01
N ASP A 140 -19.48 6.96 -5.93
CA ASP A 140 -20.38 6.66 -7.06
C ASP A 140 -20.01 5.33 -7.75
N ALA A 141 -19.87 5.32 -9.08
CA ALA A 141 -19.50 4.16 -9.89
C ALA A 141 -17.98 3.99 -10.09
N SER A 142 -17.17 4.65 -9.28
CA SER A 142 -15.71 4.49 -9.28
C SER A 142 -15.30 3.02 -9.11
N SER A 143 -14.25 2.60 -9.80
CA SER A 143 -13.74 1.21 -9.76
C SER A 143 -12.23 1.20 -9.49
N PHE A 144 -11.69 0.01 -9.19
CA PHE A 144 -10.26 -0.14 -8.91
C PHE A 144 -9.78 0.77 -7.78
N ASN A 145 -10.53 0.83 -6.68
CA ASN A 145 -10.14 1.59 -5.51
C ASN A 145 -9.58 0.63 -4.44
N LEU A 146 -8.33 0.27 -4.63
CA LEU A 146 -7.65 -0.71 -3.78
C LEU A 146 -7.22 -0.09 -2.45
N GLY A 147 -7.25 -0.86 -1.37
CA GLY A 147 -6.58 -0.46 -0.14
C GLY A 147 -5.07 -0.42 -0.35
N LEU A 148 -4.41 -1.55 -0.28
CA LEU A 148 -2.96 -1.73 -0.50
C LEU A 148 -2.71 -2.44 -1.83
N ALA A 149 -1.87 -1.85 -2.69
CA ALA A 149 -1.37 -2.48 -3.90
C ALA A 149 0.16 -2.62 -3.85
N VAL A 150 0.67 -3.85 -4.08
CA VAL A 150 2.09 -4.18 -4.22
C VAL A 150 2.27 -4.81 -5.59
N GLN A 151 2.93 -4.12 -6.53
CA GLN A 151 2.96 -4.48 -7.93
C GLN A 151 4.39 -4.42 -8.52
N GLY A 152 5.10 -5.56 -8.54
CA GLY A 152 6.51 -5.62 -8.91
C GLY A 152 7.41 -4.88 -7.93
N ALA A 153 7.08 -4.89 -6.64
CA ALA A 153 7.70 -4.09 -5.58
C ALA A 153 7.71 -4.86 -4.26
N THR A 154 8.31 -4.31 -3.22
CA THR A 154 8.46 -5.00 -1.93
C THR A 154 7.93 -4.17 -0.77
N LEU A 155 7.19 -4.85 0.11
CA LEU A 155 6.85 -4.43 1.47
C LEU A 155 7.51 -5.41 2.44
N SER A 156 8.42 -4.95 3.31
CA SER A 156 9.18 -5.90 4.13
C SER A 156 9.57 -5.35 5.50
N ALA A 157 9.81 -6.26 6.46
CA ALA A 157 10.49 -5.97 7.70
C ALA A 157 11.82 -6.73 7.77
N GLY A 158 12.87 -6.08 8.27
CA GLY A 158 14.17 -6.69 8.50
C GLY A 158 14.28 -7.38 9.86
N GLY A 159 15.31 -8.17 10.07
CA GLY A 159 15.59 -8.84 11.33
C GLY A 159 14.41 -9.66 11.84
N THR A 160 14.00 -9.42 13.09
CA THR A 160 12.81 -10.03 13.73
C THR A 160 11.57 -9.13 13.66
N GLY A 161 11.62 -8.05 12.91
CA GLY A 161 10.50 -7.13 12.74
C GLY A 161 9.29 -7.80 12.11
N ILE A 162 8.11 -7.40 12.56
CA ILE A 162 6.82 -7.92 12.08
C ILE A 162 6.30 -7.02 10.95
N VAL A 163 5.72 -7.61 9.92
CA VAL A 163 4.88 -6.89 8.96
C VAL A 163 3.41 -7.06 9.36
N ASN A 164 2.75 -5.94 9.64
CA ASN A 164 1.30 -5.88 9.83
C ASN A 164 0.71 -4.95 8.77
N ALA A 165 -0.01 -5.52 7.79
CA ALA A 165 -0.55 -4.79 6.65
C ALA A 165 -2.06 -4.97 6.55
N GLU A 166 -2.81 -3.87 6.64
CA GLU A 166 -4.25 -3.86 6.49
C GLU A 166 -4.65 -3.02 5.27
N GLY A 167 -5.49 -3.60 4.42
CA GLY A 167 -6.03 -2.93 3.24
C GLY A 167 -7.56 -2.98 3.20
N TYR A 168 -8.17 -1.83 2.98
CA TYR A 168 -9.62 -1.67 2.82
C TYR A 168 -9.92 -1.14 1.43
N GLY A 169 -10.66 -1.89 0.63
CA GLY A 169 -11.13 -1.44 -0.68
C GLY A 169 -12.14 -0.30 -0.57
N GLY A 170 -12.22 0.55 -1.58
CA GLY A 170 -13.15 1.68 -1.61
C GLY A 170 -14.61 1.24 -1.59
N THR A 171 -15.48 2.07 -1.03
CA THR A 171 -16.91 1.75 -0.80
C THR A 171 -17.85 2.09 -1.97
N SER A 172 -17.29 2.44 -3.13
CA SER A 172 -18.02 2.81 -4.34
C SER A 172 -18.88 1.66 -4.93
N SER A 173 -19.80 1.97 -5.83
CA SER A 173 -20.63 0.96 -6.49
C SER A 173 -19.96 0.27 -7.69
N GLY A 174 -18.78 0.71 -8.10
CA GLY A 174 -17.96 0.04 -9.10
C GLY A 174 -17.32 -1.25 -8.58
N GLY A 175 -16.70 -2.00 -9.48
CA GLY A 175 -16.04 -3.26 -9.15
C GLY A 175 -14.55 -3.12 -8.87
N THR A 176 -13.94 -4.26 -8.47
CA THR A 176 -12.48 -4.38 -8.27
C THR A 176 -11.95 -3.46 -7.16
N ASN A 177 -12.74 -3.29 -6.10
CA ASN A 177 -12.35 -2.56 -4.91
C ASN A 177 -11.76 -3.56 -3.88
N HIS A 178 -10.56 -4.05 -4.18
CA HIS A 178 -9.90 -5.04 -3.32
C HIS A 178 -9.30 -4.41 -2.06
N GLY A 179 -9.26 -5.20 -0.98
CA GLY A 179 -8.54 -4.81 0.23
C GLY A 179 -7.03 -4.78 -0.01
N VAL A 180 -6.43 -5.92 -0.29
CA VAL A 180 -5.00 -6.08 -0.59
C VAL A 180 -4.82 -6.72 -1.96
N TYR A 181 -3.87 -6.20 -2.75
CA TYR A 181 -3.56 -6.68 -4.09
C TYR A 181 -2.05 -6.82 -4.29
N VAL A 182 -1.58 -8.06 -4.43
CA VAL A 182 -0.16 -8.38 -4.63
C VAL A 182 -0.02 -9.05 -5.99
N ARG A 183 0.62 -8.41 -6.95
CA ARG A 183 0.62 -8.85 -8.35
C ARG A 183 1.90 -8.48 -9.09
N ASN A 184 2.23 -9.28 -10.08
CA ASN A 184 3.38 -9.21 -10.98
C ASN A 184 4.66 -9.81 -10.38
N PRO A 185 5.60 -10.23 -11.23
CA PRO A 185 6.91 -10.70 -10.80
C PRO A 185 7.59 -9.72 -9.85
N GLN A 186 8.23 -10.24 -8.81
CA GLN A 186 8.90 -9.50 -7.74
C GLN A 186 7.96 -8.78 -6.75
N SER A 187 6.63 -9.00 -6.82
CA SER A 187 5.72 -8.51 -5.79
C SER A 187 5.84 -9.33 -4.53
N LEU A 188 6.26 -8.69 -3.45
CA LEU A 188 6.58 -9.40 -2.22
C LEU A 188 6.13 -8.63 -0.98
N ILE A 189 5.39 -9.32 -0.10
CA ILE A 189 5.18 -8.90 1.29
C ILE A 189 5.91 -9.90 2.17
N THR A 190 6.91 -9.47 2.96
CA THR A 190 7.77 -10.40 3.69
C THR A 190 8.35 -9.84 4.99
N SER A 191 8.85 -10.73 5.83
CA SER A 191 9.76 -10.41 6.93
C SER A 191 11.01 -11.29 6.84
N SER A 192 12.12 -10.90 7.49
CA SER A 192 13.34 -11.72 7.54
C SER A 192 13.26 -12.82 8.59
N GLY A 193 12.47 -12.63 9.65
CA GLY A 193 12.36 -13.62 10.75
C GLY A 193 11.20 -13.36 11.70
N GLY A 194 10.52 -12.21 11.59
CA GLY A 194 9.29 -11.92 12.31
C GLY A 194 8.05 -12.43 11.56
N ASP A 195 6.90 -12.31 12.18
CA ASP A 195 5.62 -12.70 11.59
C ASP A 195 5.20 -11.76 10.45
N VAL A 196 4.41 -12.30 9.51
CA VAL A 196 3.75 -11.52 8.45
C VAL A 196 2.24 -11.68 8.60
N ILE A 197 1.58 -10.57 8.91
CA ILE A 197 0.13 -10.49 9.10
C ILE A 197 -0.44 -9.58 8.01
N VAL A 198 -1.31 -10.14 7.15
CA VAL A 198 -1.93 -9.40 6.06
C VAL A 198 -3.44 -9.58 6.11
N SER A 199 -4.17 -8.48 6.26
CA SER A 199 -5.63 -8.47 6.27
C SER A 199 -6.18 -7.60 5.14
N GLY A 200 -6.99 -8.20 4.27
CA GLY A 200 -7.64 -7.51 3.16
C GLY A 200 -9.17 -7.51 3.32
N TYR A 201 -9.77 -6.35 3.25
CA TYR A 201 -11.23 -6.16 3.34
C TYR A 201 -11.73 -5.52 2.05
N ALA A 202 -12.50 -6.27 1.28
CA ALA A 202 -13.09 -5.71 0.07
C ALA A 202 -14.17 -4.68 0.40
N GLY A 203 -14.25 -3.63 -0.41
CA GLY A 203 -15.30 -2.62 -0.30
C GLY A 203 -16.29 -2.67 -1.46
N GLY A 204 -17.28 -1.78 -1.41
CA GLY A 204 -18.19 -1.49 -2.49
C GLY A 204 -19.27 -2.55 -2.78
N THR A 205 -20.19 -2.19 -3.68
CA THR A 205 -21.36 -3.02 -4.05
C THR A 205 -21.27 -3.67 -5.42
N GLY A 206 -20.21 -3.33 -6.20
CA GLY A 206 -19.97 -3.88 -7.53
C GLY A 206 -19.50 -5.34 -7.53
N SER A 207 -19.02 -5.80 -8.67
CA SER A 207 -18.51 -7.16 -8.84
C SER A 207 -17.00 -7.25 -8.62
N ALA A 208 -16.54 -8.48 -8.36
CA ALA A 208 -15.13 -8.81 -8.17
C ALA A 208 -14.45 -7.98 -7.07
N ASN A 209 -15.15 -7.68 -5.99
CA ASN A 209 -14.59 -7.05 -4.80
C ASN A 209 -14.03 -8.14 -3.88
N ILE A 210 -12.72 -8.27 -3.85
CA ILE A 210 -12.03 -9.39 -3.20
C ILE A 210 -11.20 -8.87 -2.03
N GLY A 211 -11.30 -9.56 -0.88
CA GLY A 211 -10.54 -9.17 0.30
C GLY A 211 -9.05 -9.11 0.02
N LEU A 212 -8.48 -10.21 -0.42
CA LEU A 212 -7.05 -10.31 -0.74
C LEU A 212 -6.86 -11.04 -2.07
N VAL A 213 -6.11 -10.43 -2.97
CA VAL A 213 -5.73 -11.02 -4.27
C VAL A 213 -4.21 -11.19 -4.34
N LEU A 214 -3.77 -12.42 -4.60
CA LEU A 214 -2.43 -12.73 -5.07
C LEU A 214 -2.52 -13.25 -6.49
N ASP A 215 -1.77 -12.67 -7.41
CA ASP A 215 -1.85 -13.00 -8.82
C ASP A 215 -0.48 -12.83 -9.49
N ASN A 216 -0.23 -13.63 -10.53
CA ASN A 216 0.92 -13.48 -11.42
C ASN A 216 2.24 -13.28 -10.65
N GLU A 217 2.68 -14.31 -9.93
CA GLU A 217 3.92 -14.36 -9.12
C GLU A 217 3.92 -13.47 -7.86
N GLY A 218 2.73 -13.00 -7.40
CA GLY A 218 2.62 -12.33 -6.10
C GLY A 218 2.93 -13.27 -4.95
N VAL A 219 3.73 -12.82 -3.97
CA VAL A 219 4.18 -13.64 -2.83
C VAL A 219 3.94 -12.94 -1.51
N ILE A 220 3.41 -13.69 -0.53
CA ILE A 220 3.42 -13.33 0.89
C ILE A 220 4.23 -14.40 1.61
N SER A 221 5.30 -14.01 2.32
CA SER A 221 6.19 -14.98 2.97
C SER A 221 6.76 -14.45 4.29
N ALA A 222 7.06 -15.36 5.19
CA ALA A 222 7.90 -15.07 6.36
C ALA A 222 9.18 -15.90 6.27
N GLY A 223 10.32 -15.28 6.57
CA GLY A 223 11.61 -15.96 6.66
C GLY A 223 11.82 -16.62 8.01
N SER A 224 12.83 -17.46 8.10
CA SER A 224 13.22 -18.20 9.31
C SER A 224 12.03 -18.92 9.97
N ASN A 225 11.72 -18.57 11.21
CA ASN A 225 10.63 -19.17 12.01
C ASN A 225 9.38 -18.29 12.10
N GLY A 226 9.31 -17.21 11.35
CA GLY A 226 8.17 -16.30 11.32
C GLY A 226 6.90 -16.99 10.81
N ASN A 227 5.76 -16.72 11.44
CA ASN A 227 4.47 -17.21 10.98
C ASN A 227 3.87 -16.30 9.92
N VAL A 228 3.03 -16.85 9.07
CA VAL A 228 2.22 -16.09 8.10
C VAL A 228 0.75 -16.24 8.45
N PHE A 229 0.09 -15.11 8.69
CA PHE A 229 -1.34 -15.04 8.88
C PHE A 229 -1.96 -14.15 7.80
N VAL A 230 -2.84 -14.74 6.98
CA VAL A 230 -3.54 -14.02 5.91
C VAL A 230 -5.04 -14.13 6.11
N ASN A 231 -5.71 -12.99 6.20
CA ASN A 231 -7.15 -12.90 6.26
C ASN A 231 -7.69 -12.09 5.07
N GLY A 232 -8.68 -12.63 4.37
CA GLY A 232 -9.37 -11.92 3.29
C GLY A 232 -10.87 -11.96 3.52
N THR A 233 -11.51 -10.79 3.59
CA THR A 233 -12.95 -10.65 3.75
C THR A 233 -13.55 -10.04 2.49
N SER A 234 -14.49 -10.75 1.86
CA SER A 234 -15.23 -10.26 0.69
C SER A 234 -16.16 -9.11 1.06
N SER A 235 -16.60 -8.34 0.06
CA SER A 235 -17.66 -7.36 0.28
C SER A 235 -18.99 -8.06 0.59
N PRO A 236 -19.65 -7.76 1.71
CA PRO A 236 -20.92 -8.37 2.07
C PRO A 236 -22.09 -7.91 1.17
N THR A 237 -21.91 -6.80 0.47
CA THR A 237 -22.93 -6.18 -0.41
C THR A 237 -22.58 -6.26 -1.89
N GLY A 238 -21.47 -6.89 -2.24
CA GLY A 238 -21.01 -7.04 -3.62
C GLY A 238 -21.90 -7.96 -4.46
N SER A 239 -21.92 -7.75 -5.78
CA SER A 239 -22.84 -8.48 -6.68
C SER A 239 -22.32 -9.87 -7.06
N ASN A 240 -21.25 -9.98 -7.84
CA ASN A 240 -20.73 -11.24 -8.38
C ASN A 240 -19.22 -11.36 -8.18
N LEU A 241 -18.70 -12.59 -8.15
CA LEU A 241 -17.27 -12.90 -8.08
C LEU A 241 -16.55 -12.30 -6.86
N ASN A 242 -17.30 -12.00 -5.79
CA ASN A 242 -16.69 -11.54 -4.54
C ASN A 242 -16.13 -12.74 -3.78
N ARG A 243 -14.90 -12.63 -3.34
CA ARG A 243 -14.17 -13.69 -2.61
C ARG A 243 -13.45 -13.08 -1.43
N GLY A 244 -13.29 -13.87 -0.37
CA GLY A 244 -12.37 -13.49 0.71
C GLY A 244 -10.95 -13.43 0.19
N ILE A 245 -10.45 -14.53 -0.35
CA ILE A 245 -9.08 -14.64 -0.89
C ILE A 245 -9.13 -15.24 -2.30
N TYR A 246 -8.25 -14.75 -3.17
CA TYR A 246 -8.04 -15.27 -4.52
C TYR A 246 -6.56 -15.36 -4.84
N LEU A 247 -6.10 -16.60 -5.14
CA LEU A 247 -4.74 -16.88 -5.61
C LEU A 247 -4.83 -17.38 -7.04
N SER A 248 -4.01 -16.82 -7.95
CA SER A 248 -3.99 -17.20 -9.35
C SER A 248 -2.61 -16.98 -9.97
N GLY A 249 -2.24 -17.83 -10.88
CA GLY A 249 -0.99 -17.74 -11.63
C GLY A 249 0.13 -18.62 -11.10
N LEU A 250 1.12 -18.89 -11.97
CA LEU A 250 2.32 -19.65 -11.61
C LEU A 250 3.12 -18.88 -10.55
N ASN A 251 3.79 -19.62 -9.67
CA ASN A 251 4.65 -19.10 -8.61
C ASN A 251 3.98 -18.11 -7.63
N THR A 252 2.64 -18.01 -7.65
CA THR A 252 1.89 -17.25 -6.67
C THR A 252 1.79 -18.03 -5.36
N MET A 253 2.27 -17.47 -4.25
CA MET A 253 2.43 -18.23 -3.00
C MET A 253 2.11 -17.43 -1.74
N ILE A 254 1.56 -18.15 -0.76
CA ILE A 254 1.59 -17.76 0.66
C ILE A 254 2.41 -18.85 1.37
N THR A 255 3.55 -18.49 1.98
CA THR A 255 4.50 -19.46 2.51
C THR A 255 5.24 -18.96 3.74
N SER A 256 5.86 -19.85 4.47
CA SER A 256 6.82 -19.58 5.55
C SER A 256 7.98 -20.56 5.41
N GLU A 257 9.19 -20.17 5.79
CA GLU A 257 10.36 -21.07 5.79
C GLU A 257 10.29 -22.09 6.93
N GLY A 258 9.85 -21.69 8.13
CA GLY A 258 9.83 -22.59 9.29
C GLY A 258 8.66 -22.37 10.26
N GLY A 259 7.90 -21.31 10.11
CA GLY A 259 6.70 -21.02 10.91
C GLY A 259 5.42 -21.61 10.33
N ASN A 260 4.30 -21.34 10.99
CA ASN A 260 2.99 -21.76 10.53
C ASN A 260 2.43 -20.81 9.45
N VAL A 261 1.59 -21.35 8.57
CA VAL A 261 0.81 -20.58 7.63
C VAL A 261 -0.67 -20.76 7.94
N THR A 262 -1.36 -19.65 8.24
CA THR A 262 -2.81 -19.62 8.47
C THR A 262 -3.47 -18.71 7.46
N VAL A 263 -4.46 -19.23 6.73
CA VAL A 263 -5.19 -18.50 5.69
C VAL A 263 -6.68 -18.60 5.97
N ILE A 264 -7.36 -17.45 6.08
CA ILE A 264 -8.79 -17.36 6.37
C ILE A 264 -9.47 -16.53 5.27
N GLY A 265 -10.41 -17.12 4.53
CA GLY A 265 -11.25 -16.45 3.54
C GLY A 265 -12.70 -16.37 4.01
N GLN A 266 -13.30 -15.18 3.98
CA GLN A 266 -14.68 -14.92 4.42
C GLN A 266 -15.48 -14.17 3.36
#